data_e59053d667e1d78d5f570fc1f173cc48
#
_entry.id   e59053d667e1d78d5f570fc1f173cc48
#
_cell.length_a   1.000
_cell.length_b   1.000
_cell.length_c   1.000
_cell.angle_alpha   90.00
_cell.angle_beta   90.00
_cell.angle_gamma   90.00
#
_symmetry.space_group_name_H-M   'P 1'
#
loop_
_entity.id
_entity.type
_entity.pdbx_description
1 polymer ?
#
loop_
_entity_poly.entity_id
_entity_poly.type
_entity_poly.pdbx_seq_one_letter_code
_entity_poly.pdbx_strand_id
1 'polypeptide(L)'
;MLIAQLSDPHIRPADTLYQGRVDSNAMFRAAIDQLHQLHPRPDLLIISGDLVDEGSPAEYAMARKLLAGVRQPLLLIPGNHDEREAFRAAFADHDYLPSSGPLHFIAANHGPLRIIGLDVTVPGEHHGDMSEAVVSWLEQALAREPQRPTLIMLHQPPFDSGIPYIDLYKCRNGHQLAQLVSCYPAVERVVCGHIHRSMQLRFGGTLLCTAPSTTTAIALRLDPDAEEASYIEPPAMLLHHWRAETGLITHWLPIGSFSGPLPFA
;
A
#
# COMPACT_ATOMS: atom_id res chain seq x y z
N MET A 1 12.15 -13.14 -6.35
CA MET A 1 11.83 -12.28 -5.20
C MET A 1 10.32 -12.29 -4.99
N LEU A 2 9.87 -12.48 -3.76
CA LEU A 2 8.45 -12.48 -3.41
C LEU A 2 8.18 -11.35 -2.41
N ILE A 3 7.27 -10.43 -2.74
CA ILE A 3 6.88 -9.29 -1.91
C ILE A 3 5.43 -9.47 -1.51
N ALA A 4 5.13 -9.38 -0.21
CA ALA A 4 3.76 -9.25 0.25
C ALA A 4 3.39 -7.77 0.38
N GLN A 5 2.18 -7.42 -0.05
CA GLN A 5 1.59 -6.10 0.14
C GLN A 5 0.34 -6.23 1.00
N LEU A 6 0.35 -5.56 2.14
CA LEU A 6 -0.82 -5.25 2.95
C LEU A 6 -1.17 -3.77 2.79
N SER A 7 -2.40 -3.39 3.04
CA SER A 7 -2.86 -2.02 2.92
C SER A 7 -4.03 -1.73 3.85
N ASP A 8 -4.18 -0.49 4.23
CA ASP A 8 -5.37 0.05 4.90
C ASP A 8 -5.80 -0.77 6.14
N PRO A 9 -4.86 -1.08 7.06
CA PRO A 9 -5.21 -1.82 8.27
C PRO A 9 -6.00 -0.98 9.29
N HIS A 10 -5.97 0.35 9.22
CA HIS A 10 -6.69 1.25 10.12
C HIS A 10 -6.58 0.82 11.59
N ILE A 11 -5.35 0.65 12.05
CA ILE A 11 -5.07 0.19 13.42
C ILE A 11 -5.59 1.20 14.42
N ARG A 12 -6.30 0.70 15.45
CA ARG A 12 -6.89 1.50 16.53
C ARG A 12 -6.14 1.27 17.85
N PRO A 13 -6.31 2.13 18.85
CA PRO A 13 -5.85 1.83 20.20
C PRO A 13 -6.46 0.52 20.71
N ALA A 14 -5.86 -0.05 21.78
CA ALA A 14 -6.42 -1.24 22.40
C ALA A 14 -7.90 -1.03 22.78
N ASP A 15 -8.70 -2.08 22.62
CA ASP A 15 -10.12 -2.12 22.95
C ASP A 15 -10.99 -1.09 22.21
N THR A 16 -10.48 -0.51 21.11
CA THR A 16 -11.21 0.42 20.25
C THR A 16 -11.46 -0.23 18.89
N LEU A 17 -12.70 -0.14 18.42
CA LEU A 17 -13.11 -0.67 17.11
C LEU A 17 -12.98 0.40 16.03
N TYR A 18 -12.51 0.01 14.85
CA TYR A 18 -12.56 0.81 13.64
C TYR A 18 -14.04 1.08 13.28
N GLN A 19 -14.37 2.34 13.05
CA GLN A 19 -15.76 2.79 12.81
C GLN A 19 -16.77 2.29 13.87
N GLY A 20 -16.32 2.01 15.10
CA GLY A 20 -17.15 1.48 16.17
C GLY A 20 -17.72 0.07 15.92
N ARG A 21 -17.21 -0.68 14.94
CA ARG A 21 -17.81 -1.95 14.47
C ARG A 21 -16.80 -3.05 14.21
N VAL A 22 -15.60 -2.73 13.76
CA VAL A 22 -14.63 -3.72 13.24
C VAL A 22 -13.39 -3.78 14.12
N ASP A 23 -13.03 -4.95 14.59
CA ASP A 23 -11.75 -5.18 15.25
C ASP A 23 -10.61 -5.26 14.19
N SER A 24 -10.20 -4.09 13.70
CA SER A 24 -9.14 -3.96 12.72
C SER A 24 -7.81 -4.51 13.22
N ASN A 25 -7.55 -4.41 14.53
CA ASN A 25 -6.34 -4.96 15.15
C ASN A 25 -6.29 -6.49 15.08
N ALA A 26 -7.42 -7.18 15.32
CA ALA A 26 -7.50 -8.63 15.19
C ALA A 26 -7.38 -9.06 13.73
N MET A 27 -8.00 -8.33 12.79
CA MET A 27 -7.92 -8.62 11.36
C MET A 27 -6.48 -8.45 10.86
N PHE A 28 -5.79 -7.38 11.25
CA PHE A 28 -4.39 -7.18 10.87
C PHE A 28 -3.47 -8.25 11.48
N ARG A 29 -3.72 -8.67 12.72
CA ARG A 29 -2.99 -9.81 13.33
C ARG A 29 -3.17 -11.09 12.52
N ALA A 30 -4.41 -11.39 12.08
CA ALA A 30 -4.67 -12.55 11.24
C ALA A 30 -3.92 -12.47 9.89
N ALA A 31 -3.78 -11.27 9.32
CA ALA A 31 -2.99 -11.05 8.11
C ALA A 31 -1.50 -11.37 8.32
N ILE A 32 -0.93 -10.93 9.44
CA ILE A 32 0.46 -11.24 9.82
C ILE A 32 0.64 -12.75 10.08
N ASP A 33 -0.31 -13.38 10.77
CA ASP A 33 -0.26 -14.81 11.04
C ASP A 33 -0.29 -15.62 9.74
N GLN A 34 -1.13 -15.24 8.78
CA GLN A 34 -1.17 -15.88 7.47
C GLN A 34 0.11 -15.63 6.66
N LEU A 35 0.67 -14.41 6.72
CA LEU A 35 1.95 -14.09 6.10
C LEU A 35 3.06 -15.06 6.55
N HIS A 36 3.06 -15.44 7.83
CA HIS A 36 4.05 -16.36 8.38
C HIS A 36 3.86 -17.81 7.94
N GLN A 37 2.65 -18.18 7.50
CA GLN A 37 2.31 -19.52 7.02
C GLN A 37 2.62 -19.71 5.53
N LEU A 38 2.96 -18.64 4.80
CA LEU A 38 3.27 -18.72 3.38
C LEU A 38 4.56 -19.51 3.10
N HIS A 39 4.51 -20.35 2.08
CA HIS A 39 5.65 -21.10 1.59
C HIS A 39 5.74 -20.99 0.05
N PRO A 40 6.83 -20.40 -0.51
CA PRO A 40 7.95 -19.78 0.20
C PRO A 40 7.50 -18.53 0.98
N ARG A 41 8.27 -18.20 2.02
CA ARG A 41 8.04 -16.95 2.76
C ARG A 41 8.36 -15.75 1.88
N PRO A 42 7.58 -14.67 1.93
CA PRO A 42 7.94 -13.42 1.28
C PRO A 42 9.30 -12.89 1.78
N ASP A 43 10.08 -12.35 0.84
CA ASP A 43 11.37 -11.73 1.11
C ASP A 43 11.22 -10.33 1.74
N LEU A 44 10.08 -9.68 1.49
CA LEU A 44 9.77 -8.31 1.89
C LEU A 44 8.28 -8.17 2.17
N LEU A 45 7.92 -7.39 3.19
CA LEU A 45 6.56 -6.87 3.41
C LEU A 45 6.54 -5.38 3.09
N ILE A 46 5.57 -4.96 2.30
CA ILE A 46 5.25 -3.54 2.09
C ILE A 46 3.86 -3.24 2.63
N ILE A 47 3.67 -2.05 3.23
CA ILE A 47 2.35 -1.56 3.65
C ILE A 47 2.09 -0.23 2.95
N SER A 48 1.04 -0.20 2.14
CA SER A 48 0.75 0.90 1.22
C SER A 48 -0.18 1.98 1.77
N GLY A 49 0.00 2.33 3.05
CA GLY A 49 -0.64 3.47 3.71
C GLY A 49 -1.86 3.11 4.54
N ASP A 50 -2.44 4.14 5.18
CA ASP A 50 -3.52 4.07 6.16
C ASP A 50 -3.25 3.02 7.24
N LEU A 51 -1.99 3.10 7.77
CA LEU A 51 -1.55 2.18 8.81
C LEU A 51 -2.41 2.30 10.08
N VAL A 52 -2.77 3.53 10.44
CA VAL A 52 -3.65 3.84 11.57
C VAL A 52 -4.88 4.61 11.07
N ASP A 53 -5.86 4.86 11.95
CA ASP A 53 -7.14 5.44 11.55
C ASP A 53 -7.24 6.96 11.77
N GLU A 54 -6.66 7.49 12.85
CA GLU A 54 -6.73 8.91 13.22
C GLU A 54 -5.34 9.57 13.36
N GLY A 55 -4.27 8.85 13.11
CA GLY A 55 -2.90 9.38 13.20
C GLY A 55 -2.42 9.64 14.64
N SER A 56 -3.09 9.09 15.64
CA SER A 56 -2.78 9.36 17.04
C SER A 56 -1.54 8.56 17.53
N PRO A 57 -0.77 9.10 18.51
CA PRO A 57 0.36 8.36 19.09
C PRO A 57 -0.02 7.01 19.70
N ALA A 58 -1.25 6.88 20.23
CA ALA A 58 -1.74 5.62 20.81
C ALA A 58 -1.96 4.55 19.74
N GLU A 59 -2.43 4.94 18.56
CA GLU A 59 -2.57 4.04 17.41
C GLU A 59 -1.22 3.58 16.90
N TYR A 60 -0.25 4.48 16.76
CA TYR A 60 1.11 4.11 16.37
C TYR A 60 1.79 3.20 17.39
N ALA A 61 1.55 3.38 18.69
CA ALA A 61 2.03 2.47 19.71
C ALA A 61 1.44 1.05 19.52
N MET A 62 0.15 0.95 19.16
CA MET A 62 -0.49 -0.32 18.83
C MET A 62 0.06 -0.90 17.52
N ALA A 63 0.25 -0.07 16.49
CA ALA A 63 0.84 -0.50 15.22
C ALA A 63 2.23 -1.09 15.42
N ARG A 64 3.09 -0.42 16.19
CA ARG A 64 4.42 -0.93 16.58
C ARG A 64 4.33 -2.29 17.29
N LYS A 65 3.37 -2.44 18.20
CA LYS A 65 3.15 -3.71 18.93
C LYS A 65 2.74 -4.85 17.98
N LEU A 66 1.86 -4.58 17.05
CA LEU A 66 1.41 -5.59 16.07
C LEU A 66 2.53 -5.94 15.07
N LEU A 67 3.25 -4.92 14.58
CA LEU A 67 4.35 -5.07 13.64
C LEU A 67 5.59 -5.74 14.25
N ALA A 68 5.75 -5.74 15.58
CA ALA A 68 6.85 -6.45 16.25
C ALA A 68 6.84 -7.96 15.97
N GLY A 69 5.70 -8.52 15.55
CA GLY A 69 5.59 -9.91 15.11
C GLY A 69 6.10 -10.18 13.69
N VAL A 70 6.27 -9.16 12.86
CA VAL A 70 6.70 -9.30 11.46
C VAL A 70 8.17 -9.70 11.41
N ARG A 71 8.48 -10.73 10.61
CA ARG A 71 9.84 -11.31 10.49
C ARG A 71 10.57 -10.88 9.22
N GLN A 72 9.84 -10.37 8.25
CA GLN A 72 10.37 -9.86 6.98
C GLN A 72 10.90 -8.44 7.17
N PRO A 73 11.88 -8.01 6.36
CA PRO A 73 12.12 -6.59 6.15
C PRO A 73 10.80 -5.88 5.82
N LEU A 74 10.60 -4.68 6.34
CA LEU A 74 9.34 -3.96 6.27
C LEU A 74 9.56 -2.57 5.70
N LEU A 75 8.78 -2.21 4.68
CA LEU A 75 8.72 -0.86 4.11
C LEU A 75 7.29 -0.33 4.21
N LEU A 76 7.15 0.88 4.71
CA LEU A 76 5.87 1.54 4.97
C LEU A 76 5.85 2.90 4.27
N ILE A 77 4.68 3.31 3.79
CA ILE A 77 4.38 4.70 3.44
C ILE A 77 3.16 5.17 4.25
N PRO A 78 3.00 6.47 4.48
CA PRO A 78 1.77 6.99 5.06
C PRO A 78 0.63 6.98 4.04
N GLY A 79 -0.61 6.90 4.54
CA GLY A 79 -1.82 7.24 3.83
C GLY A 79 -2.46 8.52 4.38
N ASN A 80 -3.69 8.84 3.97
CA ASN A 80 -4.38 10.07 4.40
C ASN A 80 -4.89 10.02 5.85
N HIS A 81 -5.00 8.84 6.43
CA HIS A 81 -5.31 8.66 7.84
C HIS A 81 -4.07 8.74 8.75
N ASP A 82 -2.89 8.65 8.16
CA ASP A 82 -1.64 8.77 8.90
C ASP A 82 -1.25 10.24 9.11
N GLU A 83 -0.78 10.58 10.32
CA GLU A 83 -0.17 11.87 10.59
C GLU A 83 1.35 11.76 10.37
N ARG A 84 1.93 12.60 9.48
CA ARG A 84 3.31 12.46 8.97
C ARG A 84 4.37 12.49 10.06
N GLU A 85 4.27 13.41 11.01
CA GLU A 85 5.30 13.54 12.05
C GLU A 85 5.17 12.48 13.14
N ALA A 86 3.93 12.07 13.48
CA ALA A 86 3.71 10.95 14.38
C ALA A 86 4.16 9.62 13.76
N PHE A 87 3.91 9.43 12.45
CA PHE A 87 4.44 8.29 11.69
C PHE A 87 5.96 8.26 11.72
N ARG A 88 6.62 9.39 11.40
CA ARG A 88 8.07 9.54 11.45
C ARG A 88 8.64 9.22 12.83
N ALA A 89 8.02 9.75 13.88
CA ALA A 89 8.43 9.51 15.26
C ALA A 89 8.27 8.03 15.65
N ALA A 90 7.17 7.41 15.24
CA ALA A 90 6.88 6.00 15.53
C ALA A 90 7.87 5.04 14.85
N PHE A 91 8.36 5.39 13.66
CA PHE A 91 9.25 4.55 12.85
C PHE A 91 10.65 5.17 12.66
N ALA A 92 11.11 5.96 13.63
CA ALA A 92 12.43 6.61 13.59
C ALA A 92 13.62 5.63 13.56
N ASP A 93 13.39 4.38 13.89
CA ASP A 93 14.36 3.27 13.78
C ASP A 93 14.44 2.64 12.39
N HIS A 94 13.64 3.11 11.42
CA HIS A 94 13.68 2.67 10.04
C HIS A 94 14.59 3.59 9.20
N ASP A 95 15.80 3.13 8.92
CA ASP A 95 16.87 3.91 8.25
C ASP A 95 16.50 4.48 6.87
N TYR A 96 15.49 3.91 6.21
CA TYR A 96 15.06 4.38 4.90
C TYR A 96 14.16 5.62 4.96
N LEU A 97 13.57 5.92 6.12
CA LEU A 97 12.70 7.08 6.27
C LEU A 97 13.51 8.37 6.48
N PRO A 98 13.18 9.46 5.77
CA PRO A 98 13.88 10.73 5.95
C PRO A 98 13.53 11.38 7.30
N SER A 99 14.49 12.09 7.88
CA SER A 99 14.34 12.77 9.17
C SER A 99 13.46 14.03 9.12
N SER A 100 13.11 14.51 7.93
CA SER A 100 12.27 15.71 7.73
C SER A 100 11.65 15.72 6.33
N GLY A 101 10.64 16.56 6.14
CA GLY A 101 9.93 16.69 4.87
C GLY A 101 9.03 15.50 4.54
N PRO A 102 8.63 15.32 3.28
CA PRO A 102 7.85 14.16 2.83
C PRO A 102 8.58 12.85 3.08
N LEU A 103 7.84 11.78 3.34
CA LEU A 103 8.37 10.45 3.66
C LEU A 103 8.70 9.62 2.40
N HIS A 104 9.21 10.27 1.36
CA HIS A 104 9.69 9.57 0.17
C HIS A 104 10.97 8.78 0.49
N PHE A 105 11.09 7.58 -0.09
CA PHE A 105 12.31 6.79 0.07
C PHE A 105 12.65 5.95 -1.16
N ILE A 106 13.89 5.48 -1.22
CA ILE A 106 14.38 4.50 -2.17
C ILE A 106 14.99 3.35 -1.36
N ALA A 107 14.43 2.15 -1.50
CA ALA A 107 14.99 0.93 -0.93
C ALA A 107 15.51 0.03 -2.06
N ALA A 108 16.84 -0.12 -2.12
CA ALA A 108 17.53 -0.80 -3.20
C ALA A 108 18.34 -2.03 -2.75
N ASN A 109 18.25 -2.37 -1.46
CA ASN A 109 19.07 -3.40 -0.80
C ASN A 109 18.29 -4.67 -0.40
N HIS A 110 17.01 -4.78 -0.80
CA HIS A 110 16.16 -5.92 -0.48
C HIS A 110 16.03 -6.94 -1.63
N GLY A 111 16.94 -6.91 -2.60
CA GLY A 111 16.95 -7.84 -3.72
C GLY A 111 17.15 -7.13 -5.08
N PRO A 112 16.78 -7.77 -6.18
CA PRO A 112 16.99 -7.21 -7.52
C PRO A 112 16.07 -6.03 -7.82
N LEU A 113 14.86 -6.02 -7.23
CA LEU A 113 13.84 -4.99 -7.45
C LEU A 113 14.07 -3.80 -6.52
N ARG A 114 14.17 -2.60 -7.10
CA ARG A 114 14.19 -1.34 -6.34
C ARG A 114 12.76 -0.98 -5.94
N ILE A 115 12.54 -0.64 -4.69
CA ILE A 115 11.25 -0.12 -4.19
C ILE A 115 11.38 1.38 -3.98
N ILE A 116 10.47 2.15 -4.57
CA ILE A 116 10.34 3.59 -4.34
C ILE A 116 9.03 3.84 -3.62
N GLY A 117 9.08 4.37 -2.40
CA GLY A 117 7.92 4.83 -1.66
C GLY A 117 7.70 6.32 -1.88
N LEU A 118 6.48 6.70 -2.27
CA LEU A 118 6.06 8.09 -2.45
C LEU A 118 5.05 8.48 -1.38
N ASP A 119 5.38 9.48 -0.60
CA ASP A 119 4.43 10.17 0.27
C ASP A 119 3.72 11.26 -0.57
N VAL A 120 2.55 10.93 -1.06
CA VAL A 120 1.70 11.85 -1.84
C VAL A 120 0.64 12.52 -0.97
N THR A 121 0.69 12.32 0.36
CA THR A 121 -0.30 12.86 1.28
C THR A 121 -0.23 14.38 1.35
N VAL A 122 -1.40 15.02 1.46
CA VAL A 122 -1.54 16.44 1.69
C VAL A 122 -2.04 16.63 3.13
N PRO A 123 -1.27 17.26 4.02
CA PRO A 123 -1.65 17.39 5.42
C PRO A 123 -3.04 18.00 5.62
N GLY A 124 -3.91 17.30 6.36
CA GLY A 124 -5.29 17.73 6.62
C GLY A 124 -6.29 17.43 5.51
N GLU A 125 -5.86 16.77 4.43
CA GLU A 125 -6.71 16.42 3.29
C GLU A 125 -6.76 14.91 3.07
N HIS A 126 -7.85 14.39 2.51
CA HIS A 126 -7.97 12.98 2.17
C HIS A 126 -7.42 12.64 0.78
N HIS A 127 -7.32 13.61 -0.12
CA HIS A 127 -6.71 13.40 -1.43
C HIS A 127 -5.18 13.41 -1.37
N GLY A 128 -4.55 12.70 -2.28
CA GLY A 128 -3.11 12.83 -2.53
C GLY A 128 -2.81 13.88 -3.61
N ASP A 129 -1.54 14.21 -3.79
CA ASP A 129 -1.12 15.11 -4.88
C ASP A 129 0.24 14.72 -5.45
N MET A 130 0.30 14.52 -6.78
CA MET A 130 1.54 14.46 -7.55
C MET A 130 2.00 15.87 -7.86
N SER A 131 2.36 16.64 -6.83
CA SER A 131 2.89 18.00 -6.99
C SER A 131 4.20 17.99 -7.81
N GLU A 132 4.58 19.16 -8.35
CA GLU A 132 5.85 19.30 -9.09
C GLU A 132 7.07 18.84 -8.27
N ALA A 133 7.04 19.03 -6.96
CA ALA A 133 8.12 18.59 -6.07
C ALA A 133 8.20 17.05 -5.99
N VAL A 134 7.06 16.38 -5.90
CA VAL A 134 6.97 14.90 -5.88
C VAL A 134 7.43 14.33 -7.22
N VAL A 135 6.96 14.91 -8.33
CA VAL A 135 7.36 14.50 -9.68
C VAL A 135 8.85 14.64 -9.88
N SER A 136 9.42 15.82 -9.53
CA SER A 136 10.85 16.09 -9.66
C SER A 136 11.68 15.14 -8.80
N TRP A 137 11.26 14.86 -7.57
CA TRP A 137 11.94 13.91 -6.70
C TRP A 137 11.93 12.48 -7.30
N LEU A 138 10.79 12.03 -7.81
CA LEU A 138 10.66 10.71 -8.43
C LEU A 138 11.50 10.59 -9.70
N GLU A 139 11.50 11.64 -10.55
CA GLU A 139 12.32 11.68 -11.76
C GLU A 139 13.81 11.51 -11.43
N GLN A 140 14.31 12.27 -10.44
CA GLN A 140 15.69 12.13 -9.97
C GLN A 140 15.97 10.73 -9.41
N ALA A 141 15.01 10.14 -8.68
CA ALA A 141 15.15 8.79 -8.14
C ALA A 141 15.24 7.74 -9.25
N LEU A 142 14.40 7.84 -10.28
CA LEU A 142 14.40 6.93 -11.43
C LEU A 142 15.65 7.10 -12.30
N ALA A 143 16.09 8.34 -12.54
CA ALA A 143 17.24 8.65 -13.36
C ALA A 143 18.57 8.13 -12.82
N ARG A 144 18.70 7.86 -11.51
CA ARG A 144 19.91 7.29 -10.92
C ARG A 144 20.24 5.90 -11.47
N GLU A 145 19.22 5.06 -11.68
CA GLU A 145 19.35 3.70 -12.18
C GLU A 145 18.17 3.39 -13.14
N PRO A 146 18.16 3.99 -14.36
CA PRO A 146 16.98 3.99 -15.23
C PRO A 146 16.61 2.58 -15.78
N GLN A 147 17.55 1.64 -15.76
CA GLN A 147 17.34 0.26 -16.21
C GLN A 147 17.07 -0.73 -15.07
N ARG A 148 17.06 -0.26 -13.82
CA ARG A 148 16.83 -1.15 -12.68
C ARG A 148 15.35 -1.44 -12.53
N PRO A 149 14.94 -2.74 -12.48
CA PRO A 149 13.57 -3.11 -12.20
C PRO A 149 13.05 -2.41 -10.94
N THR A 150 11.92 -1.72 -11.06
CA THR A 150 11.43 -0.82 -10.00
C THR A 150 9.95 -1.05 -9.74
N LEU A 151 9.58 -1.12 -8.46
CA LEU A 151 8.21 -1.03 -7.98
C LEU A 151 8.02 0.34 -7.32
N ILE A 152 7.01 1.09 -7.75
CA ILE A 152 6.63 2.38 -7.14
C ILE A 152 5.41 2.16 -6.27
N MET A 153 5.45 2.64 -5.02
CA MET A 153 4.37 2.54 -4.05
C MET A 153 3.91 3.94 -3.64
N LEU A 154 2.62 4.20 -3.75
CA LEU A 154 1.94 5.40 -3.23
C LEU A 154 0.58 5.00 -2.65
N HIS A 155 0.01 5.81 -1.75
CA HIS A 155 -1.23 5.41 -1.10
C HIS A 155 -2.45 5.68 -1.99
N GLN A 156 -2.78 6.96 -2.25
CA GLN A 156 -3.94 7.33 -3.06
C GLN A 156 -3.70 7.02 -4.54
N PRO A 157 -4.63 6.30 -5.22
CA PRO A 157 -4.50 5.99 -6.63
C PRO A 157 -4.56 7.23 -7.52
N PRO A 158 -3.72 7.30 -8.57
CA PRO A 158 -3.66 8.43 -9.49
C PRO A 158 -4.67 8.34 -10.66
N PHE A 159 -5.83 7.71 -10.44
CA PHE A 159 -6.85 7.47 -11.46
C PHE A 159 -8.25 7.44 -10.86
N ASP A 160 -9.30 7.54 -11.68
CA ASP A 160 -10.69 7.38 -11.27
C ASP A 160 -11.05 5.89 -11.21
N SER A 161 -11.46 5.41 -10.04
CA SER A 161 -11.86 4.02 -9.82
C SER A 161 -13.22 3.68 -10.44
N GLY A 162 -14.01 4.69 -10.72
CA GLY A 162 -15.41 4.60 -11.10
C GLY A 162 -16.37 4.53 -9.91
N ILE A 163 -15.87 4.58 -8.69
CA ILE A 163 -16.67 4.68 -7.46
C ILE A 163 -16.70 6.16 -7.07
N PRO A 164 -17.81 6.88 -7.32
CA PRO A 164 -17.82 8.35 -7.36
C PRO A 164 -17.33 9.02 -6.09
N TYR A 165 -17.72 8.53 -4.93
CA TYR A 165 -17.36 9.20 -3.68
C TYR A 165 -15.87 9.04 -3.31
N ILE A 166 -15.25 7.89 -3.60
CA ILE A 166 -13.83 7.71 -3.28
C ILE A 166 -12.93 8.41 -4.32
N ASP A 167 -13.43 8.59 -5.54
CA ASP A 167 -12.70 9.30 -6.58
C ASP A 167 -12.48 10.79 -6.27
N LEU A 168 -13.28 11.35 -5.34
CA LEU A 168 -13.06 12.70 -4.80
C LEU A 168 -11.71 12.80 -4.04
N TYR A 169 -11.23 11.69 -3.51
CA TYR A 169 -10.04 11.59 -2.66
C TYR A 169 -8.84 10.92 -3.34
N LYS A 170 -8.89 10.70 -4.66
CA LYS A 170 -7.76 10.18 -5.45
C LYS A 170 -6.52 11.07 -5.36
N CYS A 171 -5.41 10.60 -5.85
CA CYS A 171 -4.21 11.41 -6.04
C CYS A 171 -4.40 12.40 -7.20
N ARG A 172 -4.40 13.69 -6.91
CA ARG A 172 -4.48 14.75 -7.92
C ARG A 172 -3.22 14.75 -8.79
N ASN A 173 -3.32 15.30 -9.99
CA ASN A 173 -2.23 15.39 -10.95
C ASN A 173 -1.62 14.02 -11.34
N GLY A 174 -2.37 12.92 -11.16
CA GLY A 174 -1.90 11.56 -11.44
C GLY A 174 -1.41 11.33 -12.88
N HIS A 175 -1.88 12.12 -13.85
CA HIS A 175 -1.40 12.09 -15.23
C HIS A 175 0.11 12.37 -15.35
N GLN A 176 0.68 13.19 -14.44
CA GLN A 176 2.13 13.48 -14.41
C GLN A 176 2.91 12.21 -14.03
N LEU A 177 2.39 11.41 -13.08
CA LEU A 177 2.99 10.10 -12.76
C LEU A 177 2.95 9.16 -13.96
N ALA A 178 1.81 9.08 -14.67
CA ALA A 178 1.70 8.24 -15.86
C ALA A 178 2.68 8.64 -16.96
N GLN A 179 2.82 9.94 -17.21
CA GLN A 179 3.79 10.49 -18.17
C GLN A 179 5.23 10.13 -17.77
N LEU A 180 5.60 10.35 -16.50
CA LEU A 180 6.93 10.05 -16.01
C LEU A 180 7.25 8.55 -16.12
N VAL A 181 6.34 7.68 -15.64
CA VAL A 181 6.52 6.22 -15.69
C VAL A 181 6.70 5.75 -17.12
N SER A 182 6.00 6.35 -18.11
CA SER A 182 6.14 5.97 -19.52
C SER A 182 7.54 6.18 -20.09
N CYS A 183 8.36 7.03 -19.47
CA CYS A 183 9.75 7.28 -19.85
C CYS A 183 10.74 6.26 -19.24
N TYR A 184 10.27 5.39 -18.31
CA TYR A 184 11.11 4.43 -17.59
C TYR A 184 10.55 3.01 -17.71
N PRO A 185 10.83 2.30 -18.82
CA PRO A 185 10.29 0.95 -19.07
C PRO A 185 10.66 -0.12 -18.03
N ALA A 186 11.68 0.15 -17.21
CA ALA A 186 12.07 -0.71 -16.09
C ALA A 186 11.16 -0.57 -14.85
N VAL A 187 10.14 0.31 -14.89
CA VAL A 187 9.10 0.32 -13.86
C VAL A 187 8.16 -0.86 -14.08
N GLU A 188 8.32 -1.88 -13.25
CA GLU A 188 7.58 -3.14 -13.32
C GLU A 188 6.12 -2.99 -12.87
N ARG A 189 5.88 -2.14 -11.86
CA ARG A 189 4.56 -1.97 -11.26
C ARG A 189 4.45 -0.65 -10.51
N VAL A 190 3.24 -0.07 -10.53
CA VAL A 190 2.80 0.92 -9.56
C VAL A 190 1.79 0.24 -8.64
N VAL A 191 1.93 0.38 -7.31
CA VAL A 191 1.01 -0.22 -6.33
C VAL A 191 0.44 0.85 -5.40
N CYS A 192 -0.85 0.71 -5.08
CA CYS A 192 -1.59 1.66 -4.24
C CYS A 192 -2.43 0.93 -3.18
N GLY A 193 -2.95 1.71 -2.22
CA GLY A 193 -4.00 1.35 -1.27
C GLY A 193 -5.27 2.16 -1.50
N HIS A 194 -5.84 2.70 -0.41
CA HIS A 194 -6.90 3.70 -0.34
C HIS A 194 -8.30 3.24 -0.75
N ILE A 195 -8.45 2.46 -1.82
CA ILE A 195 -9.76 2.01 -2.33
C ILE A 195 -10.26 0.77 -1.61
N HIS A 196 -9.43 0.14 -0.78
CA HIS A 196 -9.73 -1.09 -0.06
C HIS A 196 -10.18 -2.25 -0.97
N ARG A 197 -9.95 -2.16 -2.30
CA ARG A 197 -10.33 -3.14 -3.31
C ARG A 197 -9.16 -3.46 -4.22
N SER A 198 -9.10 -4.70 -4.69
CA SER A 198 -8.13 -5.10 -5.71
C SER A 198 -8.61 -4.64 -7.08
N MET A 199 -7.89 -3.73 -7.68
CA MET A 199 -8.13 -3.22 -9.03
C MET A 199 -6.85 -3.27 -9.84
N GLN A 200 -6.97 -3.33 -11.15
CA GLN A 200 -5.83 -3.33 -12.07
C GLN A 200 -6.15 -2.50 -13.30
N LEU A 201 -5.19 -1.71 -13.75
CA LEU A 201 -5.28 -0.98 -15.00
C LEU A 201 -3.91 -0.81 -15.65
N ARG A 202 -3.91 -0.57 -16.98
CA ARG A 202 -2.70 -0.18 -17.70
C ARG A 202 -2.40 1.30 -17.41
N PHE A 203 -1.17 1.60 -16.94
CA PHE A 203 -0.78 2.91 -16.45
C PHE A 203 0.66 3.23 -16.86
N GLY A 204 0.87 4.28 -17.65
CA GLY A 204 2.21 4.72 -18.05
C GLY A 204 3.08 3.65 -18.72
N GLY A 205 2.47 2.70 -19.44
CA GLY A 205 3.21 1.61 -20.09
C GLY A 205 3.41 0.35 -19.25
N THR A 206 3.16 0.42 -17.93
CA THR A 206 3.14 -0.73 -17.00
C THR A 206 1.71 -1.02 -16.50
N LEU A 207 1.58 -1.88 -15.49
CA LEU A 207 0.35 -2.08 -14.74
C LEU A 207 0.39 -1.30 -13.43
N LEU A 208 -0.76 -0.74 -13.05
CA LEU A 208 -1.03 -0.28 -11.70
C LEU A 208 -2.02 -1.24 -11.03
N CYS A 209 -1.80 -1.60 -9.77
CA CYS A 209 -2.77 -2.33 -8.97
C CYS A 209 -2.99 -1.66 -7.61
N THR A 210 -4.23 -1.72 -7.13
CA THR A 210 -4.58 -1.36 -5.76
C THR A 210 -4.68 -2.62 -4.92
N ALA A 211 -4.23 -2.54 -3.67
CA ALA A 211 -4.39 -3.64 -2.72
C ALA A 211 -5.80 -3.62 -2.11
N PRO A 212 -6.37 -4.79 -1.79
CA PRO A 212 -7.50 -4.86 -0.87
C PRO A 212 -7.04 -4.46 0.53
N SER A 213 -7.99 -3.95 1.33
CA SER A 213 -7.74 -3.69 2.74
C SER A 213 -7.67 -4.99 3.55
N THR A 214 -7.00 -4.92 4.69
CA THR A 214 -7.07 -5.97 5.71
C THR A 214 -8.29 -5.83 6.63
N THR A 215 -9.12 -4.79 6.45
CA THR A 215 -10.31 -4.49 7.26
C THR A 215 -11.61 -4.57 6.44
N THR A 216 -12.12 -3.44 6.00
CA THR A 216 -13.36 -3.35 5.22
C THR A 216 -13.05 -3.09 3.75
N ALA A 217 -13.95 -3.49 2.86
CA ALA A 217 -13.91 -3.14 1.46
C ALA A 217 -14.88 -1.99 1.17
N ILE A 218 -14.44 -0.97 0.42
CA ILE A 218 -15.33 0.06 -0.10
C ILE A 218 -16.35 -0.58 -1.03
N ALA A 219 -17.63 -0.25 -0.88
CA ALA A 219 -18.69 -0.83 -1.69
C ALA A 219 -18.50 -0.51 -3.17
N LEU A 220 -18.52 -1.54 -4.01
CA LEU A 220 -18.45 -1.36 -5.47
C LEU A 220 -19.80 -0.83 -5.97
N ARG A 221 -19.97 0.47 -5.91
CA ARG A 221 -21.15 1.19 -6.38
C ARG A 221 -20.72 2.19 -7.44
N LEU A 222 -21.07 1.90 -8.67
CA LEU A 222 -20.66 2.69 -9.85
C LEU A 222 -21.72 3.70 -10.29
N ASP A 223 -22.86 3.72 -9.61
CA ASP A 223 -23.91 4.71 -9.84
C ASP A 223 -23.45 6.08 -9.32
N PRO A 224 -23.54 7.16 -10.12
CA PRO A 224 -23.13 8.51 -9.70
C PRO A 224 -23.83 9.03 -8.44
N ASP A 225 -25.06 8.58 -8.17
CA ASP A 225 -25.85 8.98 -7.01
C ASP A 225 -25.75 7.98 -5.84
N ALA A 226 -24.84 6.99 -5.92
CA ALA A 226 -24.69 5.99 -4.88
C ALA A 226 -24.13 6.60 -3.58
N GLU A 227 -24.80 6.32 -2.47
CA GLU A 227 -24.32 6.68 -1.14
C GLU A 227 -23.03 5.94 -0.77
N GLU A 228 -22.20 6.58 0.03
CA GLU A 228 -21.00 5.98 0.62
C GLU A 228 -21.35 4.73 1.42
N ALA A 229 -20.61 3.66 1.20
CA ALA A 229 -20.79 2.42 1.93
C ALA A 229 -19.51 1.58 1.96
N SER A 230 -19.42 0.69 2.94
CA SER A 230 -18.39 -0.35 3.01
C SER A 230 -19.02 -1.69 3.42
N TYR A 231 -18.32 -2.78 3.09
CA TYR A 231 -18.67 -4.13 3.49
C TYR A 231 -17.53 -4.79 4.27
N ILE A 232 -17.88 -5.68 5.18
CA ILE A 232 -16.91 -6.61 5.78
C ILE A 232 -16.80 -7.81 4.82
N GLU A 233 -16.03 -7.62 3.76
CA GLU A 233 -15.66 -8.69 2.82
C GLU A 233 -14.45 -9.46 3.37
N PRO A 234 -14.15 -10.66 2.88
CA PRO A 234 -12.92 -11.34 3.27
C PRO A 234 -11.70 -10.46 3.01
N PRO A 235 -10.89 -10.16 4.03
CA PRO A 235 -9.68 -9.37 3.84
C PRO A 235 -8.70 -10.13 2.96
N ALA A 236 -7.78 -9.41 2.31
CA ALA A 236 -6.81 -10.05 1.45
C ALA A 236 -5.48 -9.28 1.41
N MET A 237 -4.47 -9.91 0.84
CA MET A 237 -3.16 -9.33 0.54
C MET A 237 -2.84 -9.55 -0.94
N LEU A 238 -1.89 -8.76 -1.47
CA LEU A 238 -1.28 -9.04 -2.75
C LEU A 238 0.11 -9.68 -2.53
N LEU A 239 0.44 -10.65 -3.38
CA LEU A 239 1.76 -11.25 -3.46
C LEU A 239 2.35 -10.94 -4.83
N HIS A 240 3.44 -10.18 -4.84
CA HIS A 240 4.15 -9.79 -6.04
C HIS A 240 5.37 -10.69 -6.21
N HIS A 241 5.32 -11.57 -7.20
CA HIS A 241 6.41 -12.49 -7.52
C HIS A 241 7.20 -11.96 -8.71
N TRP A 242 8.38 -11.41 -8.45
CA TRP A 242 9.29 -10.94 -9.49
C TRP A 242 10.28 -12.01 -9.91
N ARG A 243 10.44 -12.16 -11.22
CA ARG A 243 11.40 -13.06 -11.87
C ARG A 243 12.00 -12.32 -13.06
N ALA A 244 13.32 -12.47 -13.27
CA ALA A 244 14.02 -11.77 -14.35
C ALA A 244 13.47 -12.12 -15.75
N GLU A 245 12.98 -13.35 -15.91
CA GLU A 245 12.50 -13.87 -17.21
C GLU A 245 11.08 -13.39 -17.55
N THR A 246 10.25 -13.11 -16.56
CA THR A 246 8.80 -12.84 -16.76
C THR A 246 8.34 -11.50 -16.22
N GLY A 247 9.20 -10.77 -15.49
CA GLY A 247 8.79 -9.56 -14.76
C GLY A 247 7.97 -9.88 -13.52
N LEU A 248 7.10 -8.96 -13.12
CA LEU A 248 6.31 -9.01 -11.89
C LEU A 248 4.93 -9.64 -12.12
N ILE A 249 4.66 -10.78 -11.49
CA ILE A 249 3.34 -11.41 -11.41
C ILE A 249 2.71 -11.03 -10.06
N THR A 250 1.45 -10.60 -10.07
CA THR A 250 0.71 -10.27 -8.85
C THR A 250 -0.40 -11.28 -8.62
N HIS A 251 -0.40 -11.90 -7.44
CA HIS A 251 -1.46 -12.79 -6.97
C HIS A 251 -2.30 -12.08 -5.91
N TRP A 252 -3.60 -12.27 -5.94
CA TRP A 252 -4.51 -11.94 -4.86
C TRP A 252 -4.66 -13.15 -3.93
N LEU A 253 -4.52 -12.94 -2.63
CA LEU A 253 -4.62 -14.00 -1.62
C LEU A 253 -5.57 -13.58 -0.51
N PRO A 254 -6.72 -14.27 -0.32
CA PRO A 254 -7.62 -13.98 0.79
C PRO A 254 -6.98 -14.34 2.13
N ILE A 255 -7.25 -13.53 3.16
CA ILE A 255 -6.83 -13.76 4.53
C ILE A 255 -7.94 -14.49 5.27
N GLY A 256 -7.63 -15.64 5.86
CA GLY A 256 -8.61 -16.46 6.61
C GLY A 256 -8.29 -17.93 6.57
N SER A 257 -9.16 -18.73 7.18
CA SER A 257 -9.08 -20.19 7.17
C SER A 257 -10.00 -20.76 6.10
N PHE A 258 -9.41 -21.50 5.17
CA PHE A 258 -10.13 -22.17 4.08
C PHE A 258 -9.86 -23.66 4.12
N SER A 259 -10.85 -24.47 3.74
CA SER A 259 -10.68 -25.93 3.66
C SER A 259 -9.66 -26.27 2.58
N GLY A 260 -8.60 -26.99 2.95
CA GLY A 260 -7.55 -27.42 2.01
C GLY A 260 -6.18 -27.52 2.67
N PRO A 261 -5.12 -27.79 1.86
CA PRO A 261 -5.19 -28.06 0.42
C PRO A 261 -5.90 -29.38 0.11
N LEU A 262 -6.76 -29.36 -0.91
CA LEU A 262 -7.38 -30.56 -1.44
C LEU A 262 -6.55 -31.08 -2.63
N PRO A 263 -6.47 -32.40 -2.84
CA PRO A 263 -5.83 -32.95 -4.03
C PRO A 263 -6.45 -32.33 -5.29
N PHE A 264 -5.61 -31.93 -6.23
CA PHE A 264 -6.09 -31.54 -7.55
C PHE A 264 -6.42 -32.83 -8.32
N ALA A 265 -7.68 -33.00 -8.71
CA ALA A 265 -8.17 -34.22 -9.37
C ALA A 265 -7.64 -34.33 -10.81
#